data_7c87f35bd2e38905e84a53aa9afced93
#
_entry.id   7c87f35bd2e38905e84a53aa9afced93
#
_cell.length_a   1.000
_cell.length_b   1.000
_cell.length_c   1.000
_cell.angle_alpha   90.00
_cell.angle_beta   90.00
_cell.angle_gamma   90.00
#
_symmetry.space_group_name_H-M   'P 1'
#
loop_
_entity.id
_entity.type
_entity.pdbx_description
1 polymer ?
#
loop_
_entity_poly.entity_id
_entity_poly.type
_entity_poly.pdbx_seq_one_letter_code
_entity_poly.pdbx_strand_id
1 'polypeptide(L)'
;MRTPQILTAILTALVVSQSVASEVNVYSARQDSLITPLLDRFSASTGIKVNLITGKADELLSRMKAEGPATPADVFVTVDAGRLHRAKEAGVLAAIENATLSAKIPENLRDVDRQWFGLTVRARPIFYAKDRVNPSELSTYEALVDEQWKRRICIRSSSNIYNQSLVASMLEASGEDATLQWAEGLVANLARKPTGGDTDQLRAVAAGQCDVAIANTYYFGRLIDSNKPEDREVVSKLGVFWPNQGDRGA
;
A
#
# COMPACT_ATOMS: atom_id res chain seq x y z
N MET A 1 13.47 -75.99 -46.40
CA MET A 1 12.53 -74.98 -46.05
C MET A 1 13.12 -74.17 -44.88
N ARG A 2 13.55 -72.93 -45.15
CA ARG A 2 14.15 -72.04 -44.14
C ARG A 2 13.16 -70.92 -43.89
N THR A 3 12.64 -70.82 -42.64
CA THR A 3 11.75 -69.78 -42.18
C THR A 3 12.54 -68.52 -41.84
N PRO A 4 12.16 -67.31 -42.26
CA PRO A 4 12.84 -66.11 -41.87
C PRO A 4 12.30 -65.61 -40.50
N GLN A 5 13.23 -65.38 -39.59
CA GLN A 5 12.91 -64.68 -38.32
C GLN A 5 12.79 -63.17 -38.57
N ILE A 6 11.64 -62.62 -38.33
CA ILE A 6 11.37 -61.17 -38.34
C ILE A 6 11.79 -60.60 -37.03
N LEU A 7 12.88 -59.81 -37.04
CA LEU A 7 13.35 -59.08 -35.85
C LEU A 7 12.54 -57.76 -35.73
N THR A 8 11.58 -57.70 -34.80
CA THR A 8 10.80 -56.48 -34.51
C THR A 8 11.63 -55.58 -33.60
N ALA A 9 12.22 -54.52 -34.14
CA ALA A 9 12.87 -53.49 -33.34
C ALA A 9 11.83 -52.54 -32.74
N ILE A 10 11.65 -52.58 -31.41
CA ILE A 10 10.82 -51.64 -30.65
C ILE A 10 11.64 -50.37 -30.47
N LEU A 11 11.27 -49.31 -31.19
CA LEU A 11 11.84 -47.98 -31.06
C LEU A 11 11.13 -47.28 -29.89
N THR A 12 11.76 -47.29 -28.72
CA THR A 12 11.26 -46.56 -27.53
C THR A 12 11.57 -45.07 -27.71
N ALA A 13 10.59 -44.29 -28.13
CA ALA A 13 10.70 -42.83 -28.17
C ALA A 13 10.73 -42.28 -26.74
N LEU A 14 11.91 -41.83 -26.28
CA LEU A 14 12.01 -41.01 -25.07
C LEU A 14 11.33 -39.65 -25.36
N VAL A 15 10.14 -39.48 -24.86
CA VAL A 15 9.51 -38.15 -24.78
C VAL A 15 10.23 -37.38 -23.66
N VAL A 16 11.23 -36.58 -24.01
CA VAL A 16 11.82 -35.59 -23.12
C VAL A 16 10.78 -34.50 -22.95
N SER A 17 10.00 -34.57 -21.89
CA SER A 17 9.18 -33.43 -21.42
C SER A 17 10.13 -32.28 -21.09
N GLN A 18 10.29 -31.36 -22.03
CA GLN A 18 10.90 -30.07 -21.68
C GLN A 18 9.95 -29.39 -20.70
N SER A 19 10.33 -29.41 -19.44
CA SER A 19 9.73 -28.53 -18.42
C SER A 19 10.04 -27.10 -18.88
N VAL A 20 9.08 -26.45 -19.53
CA VAL A 20 9.14 -25.01 -19.74
C VAL A 20 9.13 -24.44 -18.33
N ALA A 21 10.25 -23.85 -17.90
CA ALA A 21 10.30 -23.17 -16.62
C ALA A 21 9.21 -22.10 -16.67
N SER A 22 8.17 -22.30 -15.88
CA SER A 22 7.08 -21.32 -15.79
C SER A 22 7.66 -20.03 -15.23
N GLU A 23 7.24 -18.91 -15.80
CA GLU A 23 7.65 -17.59 -15.34
C GLU A 23 6.42 -16.75 -15.03
N VAL A 24 6.58 -15.76 -14.15
CA VAL A 24 5.55 -14.79 -13.80
C VAL A 24 6.13 -13.38 -13.91
N ASN A 25 5.39 -12.50 -14.56
CA ASN A 25 5.77 -11.10 -14.77
C ASN A 25 5.05 -10.22 -13.71
N VAL A 26 5.83 -9.62 -12.83
CA VAL A 26 5.32 -8.80 -11.74
C VAL A 26 5.60 -7.33 -11.99
N TYR A 27 4.54 -6.53 -12.13
CA TYR A 27 4.63 -5.07 -12.14
C TYR A 27 4.42 -4.57 -10.71
N SER A 28 5.42 -3.93 -10.12
CA SER A 28 5.42 -3.57 -8.71
C SER A 28 5.72 -2.09 -8.46
N ALA A 29 4.84 -1.44 -7.72
CA ALA A 29 5.05 -0.09 -7.18
C ALA A 29 5.69 -0.12 -5.76
N ARG A 30 6.19 -1.27 -5.32
CA ARG A 30 6.95 -1.40 -4.07
C ARG A 30 8.43 -1.11 -4.34
N GLN A 31 9.12 -0.60 -3.32
CA GLN A 31 10.58 -0.49 -3.36
C GLN A 31 11.20 -1.88 -3.49
N ASP A 32 12.24 -2.00 -4.31
CA ASP A 32 12.91 -3.28 -4.61
C ASP A 32 13.36 -4.01 -3.34
N SER A 33 13.96 -3.29 -2.39
CA SER A 33 14.39 -3.84 -1.10
C SER A 33 13.27 -4.46 -0.26
N LEU A 34 12.00 -4.13 -0.54
CA LEU A 34 10.84 -4.66 0.18
C LEU A 34 10.14 -5.79 -0.57
N ILE A 35 10.22 -5.82 -1.90
CA ILE A 35 9.50 -6.82 -2.70
C ILE A 35 10.41 -7.98 -3.12
N THR A 36 11.67 -7.71 -3.48
CA THR A 36 12.61 -8.72 -3.98
C THR A 36 12.78 -9.90 -3.03
N PRO A 37 12.98 -9.72 -1.70
CA PRO A 37 13.14 -10.87 -0.80
C PRO A 37 11.92 -11.80 -0.76
N LEU A 38 10.71 -11.26 -0.98
CA LEU A 38 9.48 -12.07 -1.06
C LEU A 38 9.45 -12.88 -2.36
N LEU A 39 9.78 -12.24 -3.48
CA LEU A 39 9.78 -12.86 -4.80
C LEU A 39 10.88 -13.92 -4.94
N ASP A 40 12.06 -13.67 -4.38
CA ASP A 40 13.17 -14.64 -4.33
C ASP A 40 12.77 -15.89 -3.54
N ARG A 41 12.09 -15.72 -2.39
CA ARG A 41 11.58 -16.84 -1.61
C ARG A 41 10.52 -17.62 -2.38
N PHE A 42 9.63 -16.93 -3.09
CA PHE A 42 8.65 -17.57 -3.96
C PHE A 42 9.35 -18.40 -5.05
N SER A 43 10.29 -17.82 -5.79
CA SER A 43 11.05 -18.52 -6.83
C SER A 43 11.80 -19.74 -6.28
N ALA A 44 12.45 -19.59 -5.12
CA ALA A 44 13.18 -20.70 -4.47
C ALA A 44 12.25 -21.83 -4.03
N SER A 45 11.02 -21.55 -3.63
CA SER A 45 10.06 -22.56 -3.15
C SER A 45 9.26 -23.23 -4.24
N THR A 46 9.09 -22.58 -5.41
CA THR A 46 8.22 -23.04 -6.50
C THR A 46 8.95 -23.45 -7.76
N GLY A 47 10.20 -23.01 -7.94
CA GLY A 47 10.94 -23.12 -9.20
C GLY A 47 10.44 -22.15 -10.29
N ILE A 48 9.45 -21.31 -10.01
CA ILE A 48 8.90 -20.33 -10.95
C ILE A 48 9.82 -19.10 -10.99
N LYS A 49 10.26 -18.72 -12.19
CA LYS A 49 11.05 -17.50 -12.39
C LYS A 49 10.17 -16.27 -12.28
N VAL A 50 10.61 -15.26 -11.53
CA VAL A 50 9.93 -13.97 -11.48
C VAL A 50 10.67 -12.93 -12.32
N ASN A 51 9.95 -12.31 -13.25
CA ASN A 51 10.40 -11.15 -14.01
C ASN A 51 9.78 -9.90 -13.36
N LEU A 52 10.60 -9.11 -12.64
CA LEU A 52 10.15 -7.95 -11.90
C LEU A 52 10.37 -6.66 -12.69
N ILE A 53 9.31 -5.86 -12.83
CA ILE A 53 9.37 -4.48 -13.31
C ILE A 53 8.87 -3.57 -12.20
N THR A 54 9.72 -2.63 -11.78
CA THR A 54 9.38 -1.65 -10.74
C THR A 54 9.18 -0.25 -11.32
N GLY A 55 8.31 0.54 -10.67
CA GLY A 55 8.01 1.90 -11.10
C GLY A 55 6.97 2.57 -10.21
N LYS A 56 6.58 3.79 -10.55
CA LYS A 56 5.47 4.45 -9.84
C LYS A 56 4.14 3.79 -10.23
N ALA A 57 3.23 3.66 -9.26
CA ALA A 57 1.97 2.95 -9.46
C ALA A 57 1.15 3.48 -10.65
N ASP A 58 1.03 4.81 -10.76
CA ASP A 58 0.24 5.42 -11.82
C ASP A 58 0.92 5.27 -13.21
N GLU A 59 2.26 5.24 -13.27
CA GLU A 59 3.02 4.96 -14.49
C GLU A 59 2.85 3.49 -14.94
N LEU A 60 2.93 2.55 -13.99
CA LEU A 60 2.70 1.12 -14.28
C LEU A 60 1.27 0.86 -14.72
N LEU A 61 0.28 1.50 -14.08
CA LEU A 61 -1.12 1.40 -14.51
C LEU A 61 -1.32 1.95 -15.92
N SER A 62 -0.73 3.12 -16.22
CA SER A 62 -0.78 3.71 -17.56
C SER A 62 -0.13 2.80 -18.62
N ARG A 63 0.96 2.15 -18.28
CA ARG A 63 1.64 1.18 -19.12
C ARG A 63 0.75 -0.03 -19.40
N MET A 64 0.17 -0.66 -18.37
CA MET A 64 -0.75 -1.80 -18.52
C MET A 64 -1.95 -1.45 -19.41
N LYS A 65 -2.51 -0.23 -19.26
CA LYS A 65 -3.57 0.28 -20.14
C LYS A 65 -3.12 0.40 -21.60
N ALA A 66 -1.93 0.91 -21.84
CA ALA A 66 -1.37 1.08 -23.18
C ALA A 66 -1.04 -0.28 -23.83
N GLU A 67 -0.55 -1.23 -23.06
CA GLU A 67 -0.28 -2.61 -23.51
C GLU A 67 -1.58 -3.37 -23.80
N GLY A 68 -2.68 -3.04 -23.08
CA GLY A 68 -4.00 -3.64 -23.28
C GLY A 68 -3.99 -5.16 -23.10
N PRO A 69 -4.70 -5.91 -23.97
CA PRO A 69 -4.74 -7.39 -23.91
C PRO A 69 -3.39 -8.06 -24.17
N ALA A 70 -2.40 -7.34 -24.68
CA ALA A 70 -1.04 -7.84 -24.94
C ALA A 70 -0.08 -7.56 -23.77
N THR A 71 -0.56 -7.03 -22.64
CA THR A 71 0.28 -6.79 -21.46
C THR A 71 0.93 -8.10 -21.01
N PRO A 72 2.26 -8.11 -20.79
CA PRO A 72 2.92 -9.27 -20.21
C PRO A 72 2.72 -9.36 -18.68
N ALA A 73 2.12 -8.37 -18.04
CA ALA A 73 1.94 -8.34 -16.61
C ALA A 73 0.94 -9.40 -16.14
N ASP A 74 1.41 -10.36 -15.34
CA ASP A 74 0.58 -11.37 -14.69
C ASP A 74 0.09 -10.90 -13.32
N VAL A 75 0.91 -10.10 -12.62
CA VAL A 75 0.60 -9.60 -11.28
C VAL A 75 0.94 -8.12 -11.16
N PHE A 76 -0.02 -7.32 -10.67
CA PHE A 76 0.19 -5.92 -10.32
C PHE A 76 0.23 -5.76 -8.81
N VAL A 77 1.37 -5.32 -8.27
CA VAL A 77 1.57 -5.07 -6.83
C VAL A 77 1.65 -3.57 -6.58
N THR A 78 0.72 -3.04 -5.84
CA THR A 78 0.70 -1.62 -5.49
C THR A 78 0.43 -1.39 -4.01
N VAL A 79 0.33 -0.15 -3.60
CA VAL A 79 0.03 0.26 -2.24
C VAL A 79 -1.25 1.09 -2.23
N ASP A 80 -2.07 0.87 -1.20
CA ASP A 80 -3.34 1.57 -1.01
C ASP A 80 -4.50 1.02 -1.87
N ALA A 81 -5.65 0.82 -1.21
CA ALA A 81 -6.85 0.30 -1.87
C ALA A 81 -7.37 1.22 -2.98
N GLY A 82 -7.20 2.54 -2.85
CA GLY A 82 -7.58 3.50 -3.88
C GLY A 82 -6.85 3.30 -5.22
N ARG A 83 -5.61 2.81 -5.20
CA ARG A 83 -4.89 2.45 -6.43
C ARG A 83 -5.37 1.13 -7.03
N LEU A 84 -5.71 0.16 -6.18
CA LEU A 84 -6.31 -1.10 -6.64
C LEU A 84 -7.68 -0.86 -7.27
N HIS A 85 -8.49 0.03 -6.65
CA HIS A 85 -9.77 0.46 -7.22
C HIS A 85 -9.58 1.13 -8.60
N ARG A 86 -8.63 2.05 -8.75
CA ARG A 86 -8.31 2.65 -10.05
C ARG A 86 -7.89 1.64 -11.11
N ALA A 87 -7.15 0.60 -10.73
CA ALA A 87 -6.76 -0.47 -11.64
C ALA A 87 -7.97 -1.31 -12.07
N LYS A 88 -8.91 -1.57 -11.14
CA LYS A 88 -10.20 -2.21 -11.43
C LYS A 88 -11.03 -1.38 -12.41
N GLU A 89 -11.25 -0.10 -12.12
CA GLU A 89 -11.99 0.82 -13.00
C GLU A 89 -11.35 0.97 -14.39
N ALA A 90 -10.03 0.81 -14.47
CA ALA A 90 -9.32 0.80 -15.74
C ALA A 90 -9.47 -0.51 -16.54
N GLY A 91 -10.13 -1.53 -15.98
CA GLY A 91 -10.39 -2.80 -16.63
C GLY A 91 -9.13 -3.64 -16.88
N VAL A 92 -8.05 -3.42 -16.10
CA VAL A 92 -6.77 -4.14 -16.28
C VAL A 92 -6.60 -5.33 -15.33
N LEU A 93 -7.58 -5.58 -14.48
CA LEU A 93 -7.57 -6.68 -13.52
C LEU A 93 -8.57 -7.77 -13.92
N ALA A 94 -8.19 -9.02 -13.70
CA ALA A 94 -9.07 -10.18 -13.86
C ALA A 94 -9.55 -10.69 -12.50
N ALA A 95 -10.78 -11.22 -12.46
CA ALA A 95 -11.29 -11.89 -11.28
C ALA A 95 -10.56 -13.22 -11.04
N ILE A 96 -10.19 -13.50 -9.80
CA ILE A 96 -9.47 -14.72 -9.40
C ILE A 96 -10.31 -15.47 -8.37
N GLU A 97 -10.71 -16.69 -8.69
CA GLU A 97 -11.30 -17.62 -7.74
C GLU A 97 -10.20 -18.48 -7.11
N ASN A 98 -9.90 -18.20 -5.85
CA ASN A 98 -8.89 -18.94 -5.12
C ASN A 98 -9.30 -19.14 -3.65
N ALA A 99 -9.55 -20.40 -3.28
CA ALA A 99 -10.00 -20.75 -1.93
C ALA A 99 -9.01 -20.34 -0.83
N THR A 100 -7.70 -20.40 -1.12
CA THR A 100 -6.67 -19.98 -0.15
C THR A 100 -6.70 -18.49 0.11
N LEU A 101 -6.83 -17.67 -0.93
CA LEU A 101 -6.95 -16.21 -0.79
C LEU A 101 -8.24 -15.86 -0.04
N SER A 102 -9.35 -16.48 -0.41
CA SER A 102 -10.65 -16.25 0.23
C SER A 102 -10.67 -16.65 1.71
N ALA A 103 -9.96 -17.71 2.08
CA ALA A 103 -9.86 -18.16 3.48
C ALA A 103 -8.90 -17.30 4.34
N LYS A 104 -7.86 -16.72 3.72
CA LYS A 104 -6.81 -15.99 4.45
C LYS A 104 -7.00 -14.47 4.46
N ILE A 105 -7.72 -13.91 3.51
CA ILE A 105 -7.91 -12.46 3.39
C ILE A 105 -9.36 -12.13 3.76
N PRO A 106 -9.61 -11.36 4.83
CA PRO A 106 -10.95 -10.94 5.23
C PRO A 106 -11.72 -10.24 4.09
N GLU A 107 -13.04 -10.33 4.11
CA GLU A 107 -13.89 -9.78 3.04
C GLU A 107 -13.73 -8.28 2.85
N ASN A 108 -13.58 -7.53 3.95
CA ASN A 108 -13.34 -6.09 3.91
C ASN A 108 -11.94 -5.69 3.41
N LEU A 109 -11.04 -6.64 3.19
CA LEU A 109 -9.70 -6.41 2.65
C LEU A 109 -9.51 -6.99 1.25
N ARG A 110 -10.58 -7.33 0.55
CA ARG A 110 -10.55 -7.81 -0.83
C ARG A 110 -11.72 -7.22 -1.64
N ASP A 111 -11.55 -7.20 -2.94
CA ASP A 111 -12.59 -6.75 -3.85
C ASP A 111 -13.80 -7.68 -3.87
N VAL A 112 -15.01 -7.12 -3.95
CA VAL A 112 -16.26 -7.89 -4.03
C VAL A 112 -16.31 -8.76 -5.29
N ASP A 113 -15.72 -8.28 -6.41
CA ASP A 113 -15.61 -9.02 -7.67
C ASP A 113 -14.30 -9.83 -7.78
N ARG A 114 -13.55 -9.93 -6.67
CA ARG A 114 -12.32 -10.75 -6.57
C ARG A 114 -11.20 -10.33 -7.54
N GLN A 115 -11.15 -9.07 -7.93
CA GLN A 115 -10.14 -8.54 -8.83
C GLN A 115 -8.87 -8.07 -8.12
N TRP A 116 -8.93 -7.83 -6.79
CA TRP A 116 -7.75 -7.50 -5.99
C TRP A 116 -7.86 -8.02 -4.54
N PHE A 117 -6.72 -8.15 -3.90
CA PHE A 117 -6.58 -8.69 -2.54
C PHE A 117 -5.58 -7.86 -1.74
N GLY A 118 -5.96 -7.45 -0.52
CA GLY A 118 -5.11 -6.74 0.42
C GLY A 118 -4.23 -7.71 1.20
N LEU A 119 -2.92 -7.62 1.00
CA LEU A 119 -1.95 -8.50 1.67
C LEU A 119 -1.38 -7.92 2.96
N THR A 120 -1.44 -6.61 3.13
CA THR A 120 -0.92 -5.90 4.31
C THR A 120 -1.84 -4.75 4.67
N VAL A 121 -1.97 -4.49 5.98
CA VAL A 121 -2.72 -3.36 6.51
C VAL A 121 -1.75 -2.30 7.03
N ARG A 122 -2.14 -1.05 6.95
CA ARG A 122 -1.44 0.09 7.53
C ARG A 122 -2.45 1.06 8.13
N ALA A 123 -2.06 1.73 9.19
CA ALA A 123 -2.87 2.76 9.80
C ALA A 123 -2.27 4.16 9.54
N ARG A 124 -3.11 5.18 9.63
CA ARG A 124 -2.75 6.57 9.42
C ARG A 124 -3.07 7.42 10.66
N PRO A 125 -2.45 7.14 11.82
CA PRO A 125 -2.76 7.81 13.08
C PRO A 125 -2.32 9.27 13.09
N ILE A 126 -2.64 9.94 14.21
CA ILE A 126 -2.15 11.27 14.53
C ILE A 126 -0.83 11.12 15.30
N PHE A 127 0.22 11.76 14.82
CA PHE A 127 1.47 11.93 15.54
C PHE A 127 1.48 13.30 16.20
N TYR A 128 1.97 13.37 17.44
CA TYR A 128 1.97 14.61 18.22
C TYR A 128 3.31 14.85 18.91
N ALA A 129 3.62 16.12 19.16
CA ALA A 129 4.79 16.55 19.92
C ALA A 129 4.53 16.33 21.42
N LYS A 130 5.31 15.45 22.06
CA LYS A 130 5.16 15.09 23.48
C LYS A 130 5.31 16.27 24.45
N ASP A 131 6.07 17.28 24.06
CA ASP A 131 6.36 18.48 24.86
C ASP A 131 5.35 19.61 24.68
N ARG A 132 4.44 19.53 23.67
CA ARG A 132 3.51 20.61 23.32
C ARG A 132 2.04 20.18 23.26
N VAL A 133 1.77 18.89 23.27
CA VAL A 133 0.40 18.34 23.19
C VAL A 133 0.20 17.30 24.26
N ASN A 134 -0.80 17.50 25.10
CA ASN A 134 -1.27 16.46 26.00
C ASN A 134 -2.15 15.48 25.18
N PRO A 135 -1.88 14.16 25.18
CA PRO A 135 -2.68 13.20 24.43
C PRO A 135 -4.18 13.19 24.80
N SER A 136 -4.57 13.70 25.97
CA SER A 136 -5.98 13.87 26.34
C SER A 136 -6.71 14.98 25.56
N GLU A 137 -5.99 15.85 24.85
CA GLU A 137 -6.54 16.86 23.93
C GLU A 137 -6.93 16.26 22.57
N LEU A 138 -6.43 15.06 22.26
CA LEU A 138 -6.68 14.35 21.01
C LEU A 138 -7.87 13.40 21.16
N SER A 139 -8.68 13.25 20.11
CA SER A 139 -9.83 12.33 20.11
C SER A 139 -10.09 11.69 18.74
N THR A 140 -10.56 12.45 17.78
CA THR A 140 -10.96 11.98 16.45
C THR A 140 -10.25 12.76 15.35
N TYR A 141 -10.35 12.33 14.11
CA TYR A 141 -9.93 13.13 12.96
C TYR A 141 -10.79 14.40 12.84
N GLU A 142 -12.09 14.26 13.13
CA GLU A 142 -13.07 15.33 13.08
C GLU A 142 -12.69 16.48 14.02
N ALA A 143 -12.20 16.17 15.21
CA ALA A 143 -11.78 17.18 16.19
C ALA A 143 -10.55 18.01 15.79
N LEU A 144 -9.83 17.62 14.72
CA LEU A 144 -8.70 18.41 14.23
C LEU A 144 -9.09 19.73 13.57
N VAL A 145 -10.39 19.99 13.38
CA VAL A 145 -10.90 21.29 12.89
C VAL A 145 -11.14 22.30 14.00
N ASP A 146 -11.08 21.89 15.26
CA ASP A 146 -11.29 22.75 16.41
C ASP A 146 -10.26 23.89 16.48
N GLU A 147 -10.65 25.05 17.00
CA GLU A 147 -9.82 26.26 17.10
C GLU A 147 -8.50 26.03 17.86
N GLN A 148 -8.48 25.10 18.81
CA GLN A 148 -7.25 24.73 19.54
C GLN A 148 -6.13 24.22 18.63
N TRP A 149 -6.45 23.69 17.44
CA TRP A 149 -5.49 23.18 16.45
C TRP A 149 -5.08 24.22 15.41
N LYS A 150 -5.55 25.44 15.51
CA LYS A 150 -5.25 26.50 14.55
C LYS A 150 -3.75 26.72 14.39
N ARG A 151 -3.27 26.60 13.15
CA ARG A 151 -1.85 26.69 12.77
C ARG A 151 -0.94 25.69 13.49
N ARG A 152 -1.46 24.54 13.86
CA ARG A 152 -0.72 23.50 14.60
C ARG A 152 -0.60 22.18 13.84
N ILE A 153 -1.21 22.06 12.65
CA ILE A 153 -1.29 20.80 11.90
C ILE A 153 -0.32 20.79 10.73
N CYS A 154 0.42 19.68 10.56
CA CYS A 154 1.15 19.35 9.36
C CYS A 154 0.55 18.13 8.67
N ILE A 155 0.40 18.22 7.35
CA ILE A 155 -0.05 17.12 6.52
C ILE A 155 0.61 17.20 5.15
N ARG A 156 0.77 16.08 4.47
CA ARG A 156 1.23 16.07 3.07
C ARG A 156 0.15 16.54 2.11
N SER A 157 0.50 16.74 0.83
CA SER A 157 -0.44 17.19 -0.20
C SER A 157 -1.66 16.27 -0.34
N SER A 158 -2.84 16.87 -0.60
CA SER A 158 -4.09 16.18 -0.96
C SER A 158 -4.01 15.42 -2.29
N SER A 159 -3.03 15.71 -3.15
CA SER A 159 -2.77 14.92 -4.36
C SER A 159 -2.26 13.51 -4.05
N ASN A 160 -1.84 13.24 -2.81
CA ASN A 160 -1.34 11.94 -2.42
C ASN A 160 -2.48 10.96 -2.09
N ILE A 161 -2.36 9.73 -2.58
CA ILE A 161 -3.37 8.69 -2.42
C ILE A 161 -3.76 8.43 -0.97
N TYR A 162 -2.84 8.55 0.01
CA TYR A 162 -3.15 8.27 1.43
C TYR A 162 -4.12 9.29 2.02
N ASN A 163 -4.02 10.57 1.64
CA ASN A 163 -4.99 11.59 2.03
C ASN A 163 -6.31 11.41 1.28
N GLN A 164 -6.25 11.02 0.00
CA GLN A 164 -7.46 10.72 -0.78
C GLN A 164 -8.23 9.54 -0.18
N SER A 165 -7.54 8.49 0.26
CA SER A 165 -8.16 7.34 0.93
C SER A 165 -8.73 7.71 2.32
N LEU A 166 -8.06 8.59 3.07
CA LEU A 166 -8.61 9.12 4.33
C LEU A 166 -9.90 9.92 4.07
N VAL A 167 -9.88 10.83 3.10
CA VAL A 167 -11.08 11.60 2.72
C VAL A 167 -12.20 10.67 2.24
N ALA A 168 -11.88 9.67 1.43
CA ALA A 168 -12.86 8.68 0.96
C ALA A 168 -13.50 7.90 2.12
N SER A 169 -12.72 7.53 3.14
CA SER A 169 -13.26 6.87 4.32
C SER A 169 -14.18 7.79 5.15
N MET A 170 -13.90 9.08 5.19
CA MET A 170 -14.76 10.06 5.85
C MET A 170 -16.04 10.33 5.06
N LEU A 171 -15.95 10.36 3.72
CA LEU A 171 -17.13 10.46 2.85
C LEU A 171 -18.10 9.30 3.09
N GLU A 172 -17.59 8.08 3.16
CA GLU A 172 -18.38 6.87 3.44
C GLU A 172 -18.98 6.92 4.85
N ALA A 173 -18.22 7.40 5.83
CA ALA A 173 -18.61 7.39 7.23
C ALA A 173 -19.57 8.53 7.61
N SER A 174 -19.39 9.72 7.03
CA SER A 174 -20.03 10.97 7.50
C SER A 174 -20.78 11.74 6.40
N GLY A 175 -20.65 11.30 5.15
CA GLY A 175 -21.25 11.96 3.98
C GLY A 175 -20.44 13.15 3.47
N GLU A 176 -20.90 13.70 2.33
CA GLU A 176 -20.17 14.73 1.58
C GLU A 176 -20.07 16.06 2.33
N ASP A 177 -21.19 16.58 2.83
CA ASP A 177 -21.23 17.90 3.48
C ASP A 177 -20.33 17.95 4.72
N ALA A 178 -20.41 16.94 5.59
CA ALA A 178 -19.59 16.87 6.80
C ALA A 178 -18.10 16.70 6.46
N THR A 179 -17.78 15.92 5.44
CA THR A 179 -16.40 15.73 4.99
C THR A 179 -15.82 16.98 4.35
N LEU A 180 -16.63 17.74 3.59
CA LEU A 180 -16.21 19.02 3.01
C LEU A 180 -15.91 20.04 4.12
N GLN A 181 -16.81 20.20 5.09
CA GLN A 181 -16.60 21.09 6.24
C GLN A 181 -15.34 20.71 7.03
N TRP A 182 -15.14 19.41 7.25
CA TRP A 182 -13.92 18.93 7.89
C TRP A 182 -12.66 19.29 7.07
N ALA A 183 -12.68 19.07 5.77
CA ALA A 183 -11.53 19.36 4.91
C ALA A 183 -11.18 20.86 4.90
N GLU A 184 -12.18 21.74 4.86
CA GLU A 184 -12.01 23.19 4.94
C GLU A 184 -11.45 23.60 6.31
N GLY A 185 -12.00 23.09 7.41
CA GLY A 185 -11.52 23.34 8.76
C GLY A 185 -10.08 22.82 8.97
N LEU A 186 -9.78 21.63 8.47
CA LEU A 186 -8.42 21.08 8.51
C LEU A 186 -7.43 21.99 7.78
N VAL A 187 -7.79 22.48 6.59
CA VAL A 187 -6.95 23.41 5.81
C VAL A 187 -6.73 24.72 6.56
N ALA A 188 -7.76 25.25 7.23
CA ALA A 188 -7.65 26.48 8.05
C ALA A 188 -6.70 26.30 9.25
N ASN A 189 -6.56 25.07 9.76
CA ASN A 189 -5.73 24.74 10.91
C ASN A 189 -4.28 24.33 10.55
N LEU A 190 -3.94 24.32 9.23
CA LEU A 190 -2.58 23.99 8.83
C LEU A 190 -1.56 25.05 9.31
N ALA A 191 -0.47 24.59 9.88
CA ALA A 191 0.65 25.43 10.29
C ALA A 191 1.44 25.98 9.09
N ARG A 192 1.45 25.24 7.99
CA ARG A 192 2.17 25.58 6.77
C ARG A 192 1.51 24.93 5.55
N LYS A 193 1.86 25.43 4.36
CA LYS A 193 1.45 24.79 3.10
C LYS A 193 1.93 23.32 3.07
N PRO A 194 1.07 22.36 2.70
CA PRO A 194 1.46 20.96 2.57
C PRO A 194 2.65 20.77 1.61
N THR A 195 3.69 20.10 2.09
CA THR A 195 4.91 19.81 1.32
C THR A 195 5.58 18.56 1.84
N GLY A 196 6.31 17.85 0.98
CA GLY A 196 7.04 16.64 1.33
C GLY A 196 6.14 15.42 1.57
N GLY A 197 6.75 14.35 2.06
CA GLY A 197 6.09 13.08 2.41
C GLY A 197 5.75 12.98 3.89
N ASP A 198 5.27 11.81 4.32
CA ASP A 198 4.89 11.58 5.72
C ASP A 198 6.10 11.70 6.67
N THR A 199 7.29 11.23 6.27
CA THR A 199 8.52 11.42 7.08
C THR A 199 8.81 12.90 7.30
N ASP A 200 8.58 13.75 6.30
CA ASP A 200 8.81 15.20 6.42
C ASP A 200 7.81 15.86 7.38
N GLN A 201 6.58 15.33 7.48
CA GLN A 201 5.61 15.78 8.48
C GLN A 201 6.06 15.39 9.90
N LEU A 202 6.53 14.17 10.11
CA LEU A 202 7.06 13.72 11.40
C LEU A 202 8.24 14.58 11.85
N ARG A 203 9.18 14.86 10.95
CA ARG A 203 10.31 15.76 11.21
C ARG A 203 9.89 17.19 11.50
N ALA A 204 8.84 17.68 10.80
CA ALA A 204 8.30 19.02 11.04
C ALA A 204 7.70 19.17 12.45
N VAL A 205 6.98 18.14 12.95
CA VAL A 205 6.49 18.12 14.33
C VAL A 205 7.66 18.11 15.31
N ALA A 206 8.65 17.26 15.11
CA ALA A 206 9.82 17.19 15.99
C ALA A 206 10.64 18.49 16.00
N ALA A 207 10.62 19.24 14.90
CA ALA A 207 11.30 20.54 14.75
C ALA A 207 10.44 21.75 15.23
N GLY A 208 9.22 21.53 15.73
CA GLY A 208 8.35 22.60 16.23
C GLY A 208 7.68 23.45 15.15
N GLN A 209 7.64 22.98 13.89
CA GLN A 209 6.91 23.68 12.82
C GLN A 209 5.40 23.50 12.90
N CYS A 210 4.98 22.45 13.57
CA CYS A 210 3.59 22.11 13.91
C CYS A 210 3.60 21.20 15.13
N ASP A 211 2.43 20.96 15.70
CA ASP A 211 2.32 20.18 16.93
C ASP A 211 1.74 18.79 16.70
N VAL A 212 0.96 18.63 15.64
CA VAL A 212 0.39 17.35 15.22
C VAL A 212 0.57 17.12 13.73
N ALA A 213 0.63 15.85 13.33
CA ALA A 213 0.64 15.44 11.93
C ALA A 213 -0.14 14.16 11.71
N ILE A 214 -0.78 14.03 10.55
CA ILE A 214 -1.38 12.77 10.10
C ILE A 214 -0.40 12.08 9.16
N ALA A 215 0.05 10.88 9.52
CA ALA A 215 1.03 10.13 8.74
C ALA A 215 0.85 8.61 8.90
N ASN A 216 1.28 7.83 7.92
CA ASN A 216 1.21 6.38 8.01
C ASN A 216 2.25 5.82 9.00
N THR A 217 1.85 4.81 9.77
CA THR A 217 2.63 4.20 10.85
C THR A 217 4.02 3.76 10.44
N TYR A 218 4.16 3.15 9.25
CA TYR A 218 5.44 2.58 8.81
C TYR A 218 6.54 3.62 8.55
N TYR A 219 6.19 4.90 8.34
CA TYR A 219 7.19 5.96 8.26
C TYR A 219 7.85 6.21 9.61
N PHE A 220 7.05 6.18 10.69
CA PHE A 220 7.58 6.27 12.05
C PHE A 220 8.37 5.01 12.42
N GLY A 221 7.89 3.83 12.04
CA GLY A 221 8.64 2.57 12.20
C GLY A 221 10.02 2.61 11.55
N ARG A 222 10.14 3.21 10.35
CA ARG A 222 11.46 3.40 9.70
C ARG A 222 12.39 4.33 10.48
N LEU A 223 11.85 5.36 11.14
CA LEU A 223 12.66 6.24 11.98
C LEU A 223 13.12 5.51 13.25
N ILE A 224 12.28 4.65 13.83
CA ILE A 224 12.63 3.80 14.97
C ILE A 224 13.79 2.85 14.62
N ASP A 225 13.70 2.21 13.45
CA ASP A 225 14.69 1.23 12.96
C ASP A 225 15.95 1.88 12.36
N SER A 226 15.99 3.21 12.32
CA SER A 226 17.12 3.94 11.74
C SER A 226 18.31 3.99 12.70
N ASN A 227 19.51 3.80 12.13
CA ASN A 227 20.77 3.98 12.87
C ASN A 227 21.22 5.44 12.97
N LYS A 228 20.51 6.39 12.35
CA LYS A 228 20.87 7.81 12.32
C LYS A 228 20.46 8.50 13.61
N PRO A 229 21.37 9.24 14.28
CA PRO A 229 21.06 9.96 15.51
C PRO A 229 19.89 10.95 15.36
N GLU A 230 19.81 11.65 14.23
CA GLU A 230 18.73 12.60 13.94
C GLU A 230 17.35 11.94 13.85
N ASP A 231 17.26 10.71 13.37
CA ASP A 231 15.98 9.98 13.32
C ASP A 231 15.55 9.53 14.73
N ARG A 232 16.49 9.12 15.57
CA ARG A 232 16.23 8.79 16.98
C ARG A 232 15.75 10.01 17.77
N GLU A 233 16.31 11.19 17.49
CA GLU A 233 15.84 12.45 18.08
C GLU A 233 14.39 12.73 17.71
N VAL A 234 14.02 12.58 16.43
CA VAL A 234 12.62 12.70 15.98
C VAL A 234 11.71 11.75 16.74
N VAL A 235 12.07 10.46 16.84
CA VAL A 235 11.30 9.44 17.55
C VAL A 235 11.11 9.79 19.02
N SER A 236 12.13 10.29 19.69
CA SER A 236 12.07 10.64 21.11
C SER A 236 11.04 11.74 21.41
N LYS A 237 10.86 12.68 20.48
CA LYS A 237 9.96 13.84 20.61
C LYS A 237 8.50 13.53 20.26
N LEU A 238 8.22 12.45 19.55
CA LEU A 238 6.89 12.16 19.01
C LEU A 238 6.14 11.10 19.82
N GLY A 239 4.84 11.31 20.00
CA GLY A 239 3.88 10.32 20.41
C GLY A 239 2.97 9.91 19.25
N VAL A 240 2.32 8.75 19.38
CA VAL A 240 1.32 8.23 18.44
C VAL A 240 -0.02 8.21 19.15
N PHE A 241 -1.02 8.78 18.53
CA PHE A 241 -2.40 8.75 18.99
C PHE A 241 -3.29 8.08 17.93
N TRP A 242 -4.10 7.13 18.36
CA TRP A 242 -5.04 6.39 17.53
C TRP A 242 -6.41 7.07 17.59
N PRO A 243 -6.81 7.83 16.56
CA PRO A 243 -8.10 8.53 16.59
C PRO A 243 -9.28 7.57 16.42
N ASN A 244 -10.50 8.05 16.76
CA ASN A 244 -11.78 7.37 16.56
C ASN A 244 -11.89 5.98 17.21
N GLN A 245 -11.07 5.67 18.22
CA GLN A 245 -11.16 4.41 18.96
C GLN A 245 -12.45 4.35 19.78
N GLY A 246 -13.15 3.23 19.70
CA GLY A 246 -14.48 3.06 20.33
C GLY A 246 -15.66 3.40 19.41
N ASP A 247 -15.38 3.99 18.24
CA ASP A 247 -16.39 4.22 17.19
C ASP A 247 -15.99 3.51 15.89
N ARG A 248 -15.17 4.14 15.05
CA ARG A 248 -14.83 3.61 13.71
C ARG A 248 -13.39 3.12 13.59
N GLY A 249 -12.58 3.39 14.60
CA GLY A 249 -11.14 3.08 14.59
C GLY A 249 -10.34 4.02 13.68
N ALA A 250 -9.03 3.77 13.57
CA ALA A 250 -8.09 4.50 12.72
C ALA A 250 -7.50 3.59 11.66
#